data_869a02c621dcbcfc7cc98b44a31fc328
#
_entry.id   869a02c621dcbcfc7cc98b44a31fc328
#
_cell.length_a   1.000
_cell.length_b   1.000
_cell.length_c   1.000
_cell.angle_alpha   90.00
_cell.angle_beta   90.00
_cell.angle_gamma   90.00
#
_symmetry.space_group_name_H-M   'P 1'
#
loop_
_entity.id
_entity.type
_entity.pdbx_description
1 polymer ?
#
loop_
_entity_poly.entity_id
_entity_poly.type
_entity_poly.pdbx_seq_one_letter_code
_entity_poly.pdbx_strand_id
1 'polypeptide(L)'
;MDNIQTGLTTRMLAENNRARVLQLLYNEKQLTRRAICDTLNLSAPTVAKIVEKLIEDGLIQDGVTLQSSGGRKPKTLSFIPTSHHAIGVEIMTGTIRLVLVDLWGAINFARTYALPFECSDAYLETVASHIKTFIQRSRINPDKLLGIGISICGSIRANSMVVEYSSLLGVRDWDMSRLAELLEYPVCLINDAYAAGFMEFKMNTRMNRMYYISLSEGVDGAMLVDDEIFTGYNNRAGSIGYMPIPGIVDDGVSHSIRRGLLDDFCSTRVLTEPFNETLDSFFLQLRRSEEAHQKIWNVFLENLAIGISTIRSIVDIAIVLGGTLGPYMDEYLDTLLELCEHFNPIHETTNYILIAYCGGNASAVGAALRFVNQFLDF
;
A
#
# COMPACT_ATOMS: atom_id res chain seq x y z
N MET A 1 -15.53 29.49 -29.66
CA MET A 1 -14.17 28.98 -29.30
C MET A 1 -13.61 29.96 -28.29
N ASP A 2 -14.05 29.84 -27.04
CA ASP A 2 -13.66 30.80 -25.99
C ASP A 2 -12.49 30.22 -25.23
N ASN A 3 -11.36 30.90 -25.31
CA ASN A 3 -10.17 30.67 -24.51
C ASN A 3 -10.50 30.93 -23.02
N ILE A 4 -10.81 29.88 -22.29
CA ILE A 4 -10.80 29.92 -20.83
C ILE A 4 -9.34 29.80 -20.39
N GLN A 5 -8.59 30.89 -20.46
CA GLN A 5 -7.41 31.08 -19.62
C GLN A 5 -7.92 31.35 -18.20
N THR A 6 -8.07 30.28 -17.41
CA THR A 6 -8.19 30.39 -15.97
C THR A 6 -6.86 30.86 -15.42
N GLY A 7 -6.69 32.20 -15.31
CA GLY A 7 -5.56 32.82 -14.65
C GLY A 7 -5.52 32.33 -13.19
N LEU A 8 -4.47 31.57 -12.84
CA LEU A 8 -4.16 31.21 -11.44
C LEU A 8 -4.13 32.50 -10.62
N THR A 9 -4.93 32.58 -9.56
CA THR A 9 -4.88 33.70 -8.63
C THR A 9 -3.50 33.75 -7.96
N THR A 10 -3.05 34.93 -7.53
CA THR A 10 -1.78 35.10 -6.80
C THR A 10 -1.67 34.15 -5.60
N ARG A 11 -2.79 33.85 -4.96
CA ARG A 11 -2.88 32.90 -3.85
C ARG A 11 -2.61 31.47 -4.31
N MET A 12 -3.24 31.02 -5.39
CA MET A 12 -3.01 29.67 -5.96
C MET A 12 -1.56 29.49 -6.41
N LEU A 13 -0.95 30.53 -6.99
CA LEU A 13 0.48 30.50 -7.35
C LEU A 13 1.38 30.39 -6.11
N ALA A 14 1.05 31.08 -5.03
CA ALA A 14 1.81 31.00 -3.78
C ALA A 14 1.68 29.61 -3.12
N GLU A 15 0.48 29.02 -3.10
CA GLU A 15 0.20 27.68 -2.60
C GLU A 15 0.94 26.62 -3.44
N ASN A 16 0.88 26.71 -4.76
CA ASN A 16 1.62 25.82 -5.67
C ASN A 16 3.14 25.91 -5.44
N ASN A 17 3.71 27.12 -5.33
CA ASN A 17 5.13 27.27 -5.06
C ASN A 17 5.54 26.73 -3.69
N ARG A 18 4.66 26.86 -2.66
CA ARG A 18 4.89 26.25 -1.34
C ARG A 18 4.92 24.72 -1.43
N ALA A 19 3.95 24.10 -2.11
CA ALA A 19 3.90 22.67 -2.34
C ALA A 19 5.17 22.16 -3.06
N ARG A 20 5.59 22.84 -4.15
CA ARG A 20 6.81 22.50 -4.90
C ARG A 20 8.09 22.59 -4.05
N VAL A 21 8.23 23.59 -3.19
CA VAL A 21 9.38 23.70 -2.28
C VAL A 21 9.36 22.58 -1.23
N LEU A 22 8.18 22.28 -0.68
CA LEU A 22 8.03 21.21 0.29
C LEU A 22 8.32 19.84 -0.33
N GLN A 23 7.79 19.57 -1.52
CA GLN A 23 8.02 18.32 -2.27
C GLN A 23 9.50 18.15 -2.61
N LEU A 24 10.19 19.21 -3.02
CA LEU A 24 11.63 19.17 -3.29
C LEU A 24 12.43 18.82 -2.02
N LEU A 25 12.10 19.44 -0.88
CA LEU A 25 12.75 19.14 0.41
C LEU A 25 12.39 17.75 0.95
N TYR A 26 11.18 17.28 0.69
CA TYR A 26 10.74 15.92 1.01
C TYR A 26 11.59 14.86 0.28
N ASN A 27 11.82 15.06 -1.03
CA ASN A 27 12.57 14.12 -1.86
C ASN A 27 14.08 14.17 -1.60
N GLU A 28 14.66 15.36 -1.57
CA GLU A 28 16.11 15.58 -1.45
C GLU A 28 16.61 15.54 0.00
N LYS A 29 15.69 15.52 0.98
CA LYS A 29 15.96 15.49 2.42
C LYS A 29 16.68 16.73 2.96
N GLN A 30 17.68 17.24 2.26
CA GLN A 30 18.44 18.44 2.64
C GLN A 30 18.83 19.29 1.42
N LEU A 31 18.55 20.60 1.45
CA LEU A 31 18.93 21.55 0.41
C LEU A 31 19.30 22.92 1.00
N THR A 32 20.13 23.68 0.27
CA THR A 32 20.35 25.10 0.57
C THR A 32 19.22 25.94 -0.06
N ARG A 33 18.95 27.15 0.50
CA ARG A 33 18.00 28.11 -0.11
C ARG A 33 18.34 28.41 -1.56
N ARG A 34 19.65 28.51 -1.88
CA ARG A 34 20.12 28.73 -3.25
C ARG A 34 19.78 27.57 -4.18
N ALA A 35 20.04 26.34 -3.76
CA ALA A 35 19.68 25.16 -4.55
C ALA A 35 18.17 25.12 -4.85
N ILE A 36 17.32 25.46 -3.87
CA ILE A 36 15.86 25.56 -4.08
C ILE A 36 15.52 26.62 -5.14
N CYS A 37 16.16 27.83 -5.06
CA CYS A 37 15.96 28.87 -6.07
C CYS A 37 16.32 28.36 -7.47
N ASP A 38 17.50 27.74 -7.58
CA ASP A 38 18.06 27.29 -8.87
C ASP A 38 17.20 26.13 -9.46
N THR A 39 16.81 25.16 -8.64
CA THR A 39 16.03 23.98 -9.09
C THR A 39 14.60 24.36 -9.49
N LEU A 40 13.93 25.21 -8.71
CA LEU A 40 12.52 25.57 -8.95
C LEU A 40 12.34 26.83 -9.79
N ASN A 41 13.43 27.50 -10.15
CA ASN A 41 13.44 28.80 -10.85
C ASN A 41 12.60 29.85 -10.11
N LEU A 42 12.77 29.93 -8.78
CA LEU A 42 12.09 30.91 -7.92
C LEU A 42 13.04 32.00 -7.44
N SER A 43 12.52 33.22 -7.25
CA SER A 43 13.30 34.31 -6.71
C SER A 43 13.69 34.09 -5.25
N ALA A 44 14.87 34.57 -4.81
CA ALA A 44 15.32 34.45 -3.44
C ALA A 44 14.33 35.01 -2.40
N PRO A 45 13.65 36.16 -2.61
CA PRO A 45 12.62 36.66 -1.70
C PRO A 45 11.41 35.69 -1.60
N THR A 46 11.00 35.08 -2.72
CA THR A 46 9.90 34.10 -2.74
C THR A 46 10.26 32.88 -1.91
N VAL A 47 11.45 32.29 -2.14
CA VAL A 47 11.93 31.13 -1.38
C VAL A 47 12.09 31.46 0.10
N ALA A 48 12.62 32.67 0.44
CA ALA A 48 12.76 33.08 1.84
C ALA A 48 11.42 33.08 2.58
N LYS A 49 10.38 33.70 1.99
CA LYS A 49 9.04 33.75 2.58
C LYS A 49 8.41 32.35 2.76
N ILE A 50 8.57 31.47 1.75
CA ILE A 50 8.06 30.09 1.82
C ILE A 50 8.78 29.32 2.93
N VAL A 51 10.11 29.40 2.99
CA VAL A 51 10.93 28.73 3.99
C VAL A 51 10.58 29.18 5.41
N GLU A 52 10.43 30.50 5.65
CA GLU A 52 9.99 31.02 6.95
C GLU A 52 8.65 30.40 7.35
N LYS A 53 7.68 30.34 6.44
CA LYS A 53 6.37 29.75 6.74
C LYS A 53 6.47 28.23 7.02
N LEU A 54 7.28 27.48 6.27
CA LEU A 54 7.48 26.04 6.50
C LEU A 54 8.19 25.76 7.83
N ILE A 55 9.09 26.66 8.29
CA ILE A 55 9.72 26.58 9.61
C ILE A 55 8.70 26.87 10.73
N GLU A 56 7.86 27.92 10.56
CA GLU A 56 6.77 28.24 11.48
C GLU A 56 5.78 27.07 11.62
N ASP A 57 5.43 26.43 10.50
CA ASP A 57 4.56 25.26 10.46
C ASP A 57 5.24 23.99 11.06
N GLY A 58 6.55 24.05 11.34
CA GLY A 58 7.35 22.95 11.90
C GLY A 58 7.61 21.81 10.92
N LEU A 59 7.49 22.04 9.60
CA LEU A 59 7.70 21.04 8.55
C LEU A 59 9.16 20.91 8.12
N ILE A 60 9.94 21.98 8.32
CA ILE A 60 11.36 22.02 8.01
C ILE A 60 12.13 22.73 9.12
N GLN A 61 13.43 22.50 9.17
CA GLN A 61 14.34 23.14 10.12
C GLN A 61 15.66 23.53 9.46
N ASP A 62 16.42 24.44 10.09
CA ASP A 62 17.81 24.70 9.72
C ASP A 62 18.65 23.42 9.95
N GLY A 63 19.33 22.98 8.93
CA GLY A 63 20.19 21.80 8.93
C GLY A 63 21.67 22.16 9.16
N VAL A 64 22.56 21.32 8.65
CA VAL A 64 24.01 21.44 8.85
C VAL A 64 24.57 22.64 8.06
N THR A 65 25.56 23.33 8.65
CA THR A 65 26.30 24.36 7.97
C THR A 65 27.38 23.73 7.09
N LEU A 66 27.31 23.94 5.77
CA LEU A 66 28.27 23.38 4.82
C LEU A 66 29.62 24.11 4.91
N GLN A 67 30.73 23.38 4.63
CA GLN A 67 32.04 24.01 4.49
C GLN A 67 32.05 24.91 3.25
N SER A 68 32.55 26.13 3.36
CA SER A 68 32.68 27.04 2.22
C SER A 68 34.15 27.33 1.93
N SER A 69 34.48 27.45 0.67
CA SER A 69 35.80 27.84 0.17
C SER A 69 36.05 29.36 0.18
N GLY A 70 35.13 30.16 0.77
CA GLY A 70 35.20 31.60 0.90
C GLY A 70 33.78 32.22 0.95
N GLY A 71 33.49 33.01 1.99
CA GLY A 71 32.20 33.66 2.19
C GLY A 71 31.36 33.09 3.31
N ARG A 72 30.12 33.63 3.50
CA ARG A 72 29.17 33.14 4.54
C ARG A 72 28.80 31.70 4.26
N LYS A 73 29.09 30.80 5.20
CA LYS A 73 28.76 29.35 5.11
C LYS A 73 27.27 29.16 4.88
N PRO A 74 26.84 28.49 3.80
CA PRO A 74 25.44 28.25 3.56
C PRO A 74 24.90 27.21 4.57
N LYS A 75 23.74 27.50 5.16
CA LYS A 75 22.99 26.55 5.96
C LYS A 75 22.07 25.75 5.04
N THR A 76 21.98 24.46 5.27
CA THR A 76 20.96 23.61 4.65
C THR A 76 19.63 23.77 5.37
N LEU A 77 18.55 23.38 4.69
CA LEU A 77 17.23 23.19 5.24
C LEU A 77 16.94 21.69 5.20
N SER A 78 16.36 21.14 6.25
CA SER A 78 16.00 19.73 6.35
C SER A 78 14.51 19.59 6.59
N PHE A 79 13.88 18.65 5.87
CA PHE A 79 12.51 18.24 6.13
C PHE A 79 12.42 17.51 7.48
N ILE A 80 11.31 17.70 8.21
CA ILE A 80 11.05 17.07 9.52
C ILE A 80 9.92 16.03 9.34
N PRO A 81 10.24 14.76 9.05
CA PRO A 81 9.22 13.74 8.81
C PRO A 81 8.34 13.50 10.04
N THR A 82 8.88 13.64 11.23
CA THR A 82 8.16 13.43 12.49
C THR A 82 7.34 14.63 12.96
N SER A 83 7.19 15.66 12.12
CA SER A 83 6.36 16.84 12.41
C SER A 83 4.88 16.48 12.54
N HIS A 84 4.40 15.52 11.76
CA HIS A 84 3.04 14.97 11.80
C HIS A 84 3.09 13.46 11.62
N HIS A 85 1.98 12.81 11.97
CA HIS A 85 1.85 11.36 11.93
C HIS A 85 0.47 10.97 11.41
N ALA A 86 0.36 9.74 10.90
CA ALA A 86 -0.91 9.10 10.61
C ALA A 86 -0.92 7.68 11.21
N ILE A 87 -2.10 7.16 11.47
CA ILE A 87 -2.28 5.79 11.94
C ILE A 87 -2.88 4.96 10.81
N GLY A 88 -2.31 3.77 10.61
CA GLY A 88 -2.90 2.72 9.79
C GLY A 88 -3.36 1.56 10.66
N VAL A 89 -4.53 1.06 10.34
CA VAL A 89 -5.16 -0.09 11.01
C VAL A 89 -5.48 -1.11 9.92
N GLU A 90 -4.94 -2.31 10.05
CA GLU A 90 -5.30 -3.43 9.19
C GLU A 90 -6.17 -4.40 9.97
N ILE A 91 -7.36 -4.69 9.42
CA ILE A 91 -8.31 -5.64 9.97
C ILE A 91 -8.18 -6.96 9.20
N MET A 92 -7.82 -8.02 9.90
CA MET A 92 -7.65 -9.38 9.40
C MET A 92 -8.63 -10.35 10.09
N THR A 93 -8.69 -11.61 9.67
CA THR A 93 -9.62 -12.61 10.21
C THR A 93 -9.44 -12.86 11.71
N GLY A 94 -8.22 -12.88 12.20
CA GLY A 94 -7.91 -13.22 13.62
C GLY A 94 -7.25 -12.11 14.40
N THR A 95 -6.85 -11.01 13.76
CA THR A 95 -6.05 -9.97 14.39
C THR A 95 -6.35 -8.59 13.82
N ILE A 96 -6.00 -7.56 14.57
CA ILE A 96 -5.86 -6.19 14.06
C ILE A 96 -4.41 -5.73 14.24
N ARG A 97 -3.87 -5.05 13.23
CA ARG A 97 -2.54 -4.46 13.26
C ARG A 97 -2.63 -2.96 13.18
N LEU A 98 -1.95 -2.28 14.08
CA LEU A 98 -1.89 -0.83 14.14
C LEU A 98 -0.45 -0.36 13.94
N VAL A 99 -0.27 0.62 13.06
CA VAL A 99 1.01 1.30 12.85
C VAL A 99 0.85 2.81 12.94
N LEU A 100 1.82 3.47 13.56
CA LEU A 100 2.00 4.91 13.52
C LEU A 100 3.12 5.21 12.54
N VAL A 101 2.85 6.01 11.54
CA VAL A 101 3.83 6.41 10.55
C VAL A 101 4.08 7.91 10.59
N ASP A 102 5.31 8.30 10.24
CA ASP A 102 5.66 9.70 9.98
C ASP A 102 5.33 10.10 8.52
N LEU A 103 5.68 11.31 8.14
CA LEU A 103 5.41 11.84 6.81
C LEU A 103 6.19 11.13 5.68
N TRP A 104 7.21 10.34 5.99
CA TRP A 104 7.88 9.46 5.00
C TRP A 104 7.31 8.04 4.95
N GLY A 105 6.31 7.74 5.79
CA GLY A 105 5.76 6.40 5.91
C GLY A 105 6.63 5.48 6.79
N ALA A 106 7.64 6.01 7.46
CA ALA A 106 8.45 5.22 8.39
C ALA A 106 7.64 4.89 9.65
N ILE A 107 7.67 3.61 10.05
CA ILE A 107 6.95 3.13 11.22
C ILE A 107 7.67 3.57 12.49
N ASN A 108 7.03 4.44 13.27
CA ASN A 108 7.53 4.91 14.56
C ASN A 108 7.03 4.06 15.74
N PHE A 109 5.84 3.44 15.60
CA PHE A 109 5.26 2.58 16.61
C PHE A 109 4.32 1.56 15.96
N ALA A 110 4.32 0.32 16.41
CA ALA A 110 3.45 -0.73 15.88
C ALA A 110 2.97 -1.66 16.99
N ARG A 111 1.75 -2.20 16.83
CA ARG A 111 1.16 -3.23 17.70
C ARG A 111 0.22 -4.11 16.88
N THR A 112 0.20 -5.38 17.25
CA THR A 112 -0.80 -6.35 16.76
C THR A 112 -1.56 -6.87 17.97
N TYR A 113 -2.88 -6.95 17.83
CA TYR A 113 -3.78 -7.47 18.85
C TYR A 113 -4.52 -8.69 18.29
N ALA A 114 -4.59 -9.77 19.06
CA ALA A 114 -5.47 -10.89 18.75
C ALA A 114 -6.92 -10.40 18.94
N LEU A 115 -7.67 -10.34 17.87
CA LEU A 115 -9.06 -9.93 17.83
C LEU A 115 -9.74 -10.64 16.66
N PRO A 116 -10.38 -11.80 16.87
CA PRO A 116 -11.15 -12.48 15.85
C PRO A 116 -12.20 -11.53 15.26
N PHE A 117 -12.27 -11.51 13.94
CA PHE A 117 -13.20 -10.65 13.23
C PHE A 117 -14.66 -11.02 13.54
N GLU A 118 -15.47 -10.02 13.78
CA GLU A 118 -16.90 -10.15 13.95
C GLU A 118 -17.61 -8.98 13.28
N CYS A 119 -18.64 -9.26 12.49
CA CYS A 119 -19.45 -8.23 11.82
C CYS A 119 -20.47 -7.67 12.82
N SER A 120 -20.03 -6.83 13.77
CA SER A 120 -20.87 -6.27 14.83
C SER A 120 -20.40 -4.89 15.31
N ASP A 121 -21.31 -4.10 15.91
CA ASP A 121 -20.97 -2.82 16.53
C ASP A 121 -20.03 -3.00 17.73
N ALA A 122 -20.18 -4.08 18.49
CA ALA A 122 -19.31 -4.43 19.60
C ALA A 122 -17.86 -4.64 19.17
N TYR A 123 -17.66 -5.24 18.00
CA TYR A 123 -16.34 -5.36 17.38
C TYR A 123 -15.76 -3.99 17.05
N LEU A 124 -16.55 -3.09 16.43
CA LEU A 124 -16.10 -1.73 16.10
C LEU A 124 -15.74 -0.92 17.37
N GLU A 125 -16.49 -1.08 18.45
CA GLU A 125 -16.19 -0.45 19.75
C GLU A 125 -14.87 -0.99 20.32
N THR A 126 -14.61 -2.27 20.18
CA THR A 126 -13.35 -2.90 20.62
C THR A 126 -12.17 -2.39 19.78
N VAL A 127 -12.32 -2.31 18.46
CA VAL A 127 -11.31 -1.73 17.54
C VAL A 127 -11.02 -0.27 17.93
N ALA A 128 -12.06 0.55 18.15
CA ALA A 128 -11.90 1.94 18.59
C ALA A 128 -11.14 2.05 19.93
N SER A 129 -11.43 1.17 20.89
CA SER A 129 -10.73 1.10 22.17
C SER A 129 -9.23 0.78 21.99
N HIS A 130 -8.89 -0.17 21.13
CA HIS A 130 -7.49 -0.48 20.80
C HIS A 130 -6.78 0.70 20.14
N ILE A 131 -7.44 1.42 19.23
CA ILE A 131 -6.89 2.62 18.57
C ILE A 131 -6.63 3.72 19.61
N LYS A 132 -7.58 4.03 20.49
CA LYS A 132 -7.40 5.02 21.57
C LYS A 132 -6.25 4.67 22.49
N THR A 133 -6.16 3.40 22.90
CA THR A 133 -5.05 2.90 23.71
C THR A 133 -3.71 2.99 22.97
N PHE A 134 -3.69 2.71 21.67
CA PHE A 134 -2.51 2.81 20.83
C PHE A 134 -2.01 4.27 20.74
N ILE A 135 -2.91 5.24 20.53
CA ILE A 135 -2.58 6.67 20.48
C ILE A 135 -1.93 7.09 21.83
N GLN A 136 -2.54 6.73 22.94
CA GLN A 136 -1.99 7.06 24.28
C GLN A 136 -0.59 6.47 24.49
N ARG A 137 -0.38 5.22 24.09
CA ARG A 137 0.91 4.52 24.25
C ARG A 137 2.01 5.03 23.31
N SER A 138 1.64 5.53 22.16
CA SER A 138 2.57 6.08 21.17
C SER A 138 3.23 7.38 21.63
N ARG A 139 2.64 8.09 22.60
CA ARG A 139 3.11 9.36 23.17
C ARG A 139 3.28 10.49 22.12
N ILE A 140 2.59 10.39 20.99
CA ILE A 140 2.56 11.49 20.02
C ILE A 140 1.74 12.65 20.54
N ASN A 141 2.01 13.86 20.03
CA ASN A 141 1.11 15.00 20.25
C ASN A 141 -0.18 14.75 19.43
N PRO A 142 -1.37 14.67 20.09
CA PRO A 142 -2.64 14.45 19.40
C PRO A 142 -2.93 15.45 18.28
N ASP A 143 -2.53 16.72 18.43
CA ASP A 143 -2.73 17.78 17.44
C ASP A 143 -1.90 17.56 16.15
N LYS A 144 -0.93 16.63 16.18
CA LYS A 144 -0.07 16.25 15.06
C LYS A 144 -0.49 14.95 14.38
N LEU A 145 -1.62 14.36 14.81
CA LEU A 145 -2.21 13.20 14.16
C LEU A 145 -3.15 13.63 13.04
N LEU A 146 -2.80 13.29 11.80
CA LEU A 146 -3.53 13.68 10.61
C LEU A 146 -4.85 12.92 10.43
N GLY A 147 -4.86 11.64 10.79
CA GLY A 147 -6.02 10.78 10.65
C GLY A 147 -5.69 9.30 10.80
N ILE A 148 -6.72 8.47 10.64
CA ILE A 148 -6.67 7.03 10.84
C ILE A 148 -7.19 6.33 9.58
N GLY A 149 -6.29 5.70 8.83
CA GLY A 149 -6.64 4.87 7.68
C GLY A 149 -6.91 3.43 8.12
N ILE A 150 -8.02 2.86 7.69
CA ILE A 150 -8.40 1.48 8.00
C ILE A 150 -8.37 0.68 6.71
N SER A 151 -7.54 -0.35 6.67
CA SER A 151 -7.51 -1.32 5.57
C SER A 151 -8.21 -2.60 5.97
N ILE A 152 -8.98 -3.15 5.04
CA ILE A 152 -9.74 -4.38 5.20
C ILE A 152 -9.85 -5.10 3.87
N CYS A 153 -9.84 -6.44 3.92
CA CYS A 153 -10.04 -7.26 2.72
C CYS A 153 -11.47 -7.12 2.19
N GLY A 154 -11.61 -6.82 0.92
CA GLY A 154 -12.91 -6.77 0.22
C GLY A 154 -13.16 -5.48 -0.57
N SER A 155 -14.27 -5.48 -1.26
CA SER A 155 -14.75 -4.35 -2.07
C SER A 155 -15.31 -3.24 -1.18
N ILE A 156 -14.80 -2.02 -1.32
CA ILE A 156 -15.22 -0.86 -0.54
C ILE A 156 -16.02 0.08 -1.42
N ARG A 157 -17.19 0.53 -0.95
CA ARG A 157 -17.98 1.54 -1.65
C ARG A 157 -17.22 2.87 -1.70
N ALA A 158 -17.15 3.47 -2.89
CA ALA A 158 -16.41 4.72 -3.09
C ALA A 158 -16.85 5.82 -2.10
N ASN A 159 -15.87 6.48 -1.50
CA ASN A 159 -16.06 7.60 -0.55
C ASN A 159 -17.02 7.29 0.61
N SER A 160 -17.01 6.06 1.10
CA SER A 160 -17.85 5.65 2.23
C SER A 160 -17.10 4.75 3.20
N MET A 161 -17.73 4.44 4.33
CA MET A 161 -17.27 3.49 5.33
C MET A 161 -17.97 2.12 5.16
N VAL A 162 -18.38 1.74 3.94
CA VAL A 162 -19.14 0.52 3.70
C VAL A 162 -18.28 -0.51 2.98
N VAL A 163 -18.14 -1.68 3.60
CA VAL A 163 -17.63 -2.89 2.94
C VAL A 163 -18.76 -3.51 2.16
N GLU A 164 -18.75 -3.36 0.82
CA GLU A 164 -19.81 -3.89 -0.04
C GLU A 164 -19.82 -5.41 -0.05
N TYR A 165 -18.63 -6.02 -0.11
CA TYR A 165 -18.49 -7.45 -0.13
C TYR A 165 -17.07 -7.88 0.28
N SER A 166 -16.98 -8.88 1.12
CA SER A 166 -15.76 -9.63 1.42
C SER A 166 -16.09 -11.12 1.55
N SER A 167 -15.57 -11.93 0.65
CA SER A 167 -15.70 -13.39 0.71
C SER A 167 -14.98 -13.95 1.93
N LEU A 168 -13.77 -13.45 2.20
CA LEU A 168 -12.93 -13.88 3.30
C LEU A 168 -13.57 -13.64 4.68
N LEU A 169 -14.18 -12.45 4.86
CA LEU A 169 -14.79 -12.07 6.13
C LEU A 169 -16.28 -12.41 6.22
N GLY A 170 -16.87 -12.94 5.14
CA GLY A 170 -18.29 -13.28 5.11
C GLY A 170 -19.22 -12.07 5.19
N VAL A 171 -18.79 -10.91 4.71
CA VAL A 171 -19.48 -9.63 4.87
C VAL A 171 -20.14 -9.17 3.59
N ARG A 172 -21.32 -8.57 3.72
CA ARG A 172 -22.03 -7.87 2.63
C ARG A 172 -22.70 -6.61 3.16
N ASP A 173 -22.46 -5.47 2.48
CA ASP A 173 -23.05 -4.16 2.78
C ASP A 173 -22.91 -3.74 4.27
N TRP A 174 -21.75 -4.00 4.86
CA TRP A 174 -21.48 -3.66 6.25
C TRP A 174 -21.01 -2.21 6.38
N ASP A 175 -21.77 -1.43 7.12
CA ASP A 175 -21.45 -0.03 7.42
C ASP A 175 -20.58 0.08 8.68
N MET A 176 -19.37 0.58 8.51
CA MET A 176 -18.39 0.82 9.57
C MET A 176 -18.38 2.29 10.05
N SER A 177 -19.35 3.11 9.67
CA SER A 177 -19.41 4.53 10.05
C SER A 177 -19.39 4.74 11.57
N ARG A 178 -19.91 3.77 12.33
CA ARG A 178 -19.84 3.75 13.79
C ARG A 178 -18.40 3.92 14.31
N LEU A 179 -17.41 3.36 13.61
CA LEU A 179 -16.01 3.49 14.00
C LEU A 179 -15.52 4.94 13.86
N ALA A 180 -15.93 5.65 12.80
CA ALA A 180 -15.61 7.06 12.64
C ALA A 180 -16.29 7.95 13.70
N GLU A 181 -17.50 7.60 14.14
CA GLU A 181 -18.19 8.30 15.24
C GLU A 181 -17.49 8.12 16.59
N LEU A 182 -16.87 6.95 16.81
CA LEU A 182 -16.18 6.62 18.06
C LEU A 182 -14.80 7.29 18.20
N LEU A 183 -14.23 7.75 17.08
CA LEU A 183 -12.89 8.32 17.00
C LEU A 183 -12.97 9.83 16.77
N GLU A 184 -12.12 10.61 17.44
CA GLU A 184 -12.09 12.08 17.34
C GLU A 184 -11.27 12.59 16.15
N TYR A 185 -10.83 11.70 15.27
CA TYR A 185 -9.96 11.99 14.15
C TYR A 185 -10.64 11.67 12.83
N PRO A 186 -10.21 12.27 11.72
CA PRO A 186 -10.63 11.82 10.39
C PRO A 186 -10.32 10.33 10.18
N VAL A 187 -11.31 9.59 9.68
CA VAL A 187 -11.17 8.15 9.40
C VAL A 187 -11.50 7.89 7.93
N CYS A 188 -10.75 7.03 7.29
CA CYS A 188 -11.09 6.51 5.97
C CYS A 188 -10.96 4.98 5.92
N LEU A 189 -11.74 4.35 5.06
CA LEU A 189 -11.70 2.93 4.78
C LEU A 189 -11.10 2.70 3.39
N ILE A 190 -10.23 1.72 3.25
CA ILE A 190 -9.57 1.36 1.99
C ILE A 190 -9.45 -0.16 1.88
N ASN A 191 -9.49 -0.68 0.67
CA ASN A 191 -9.16 -2.07 0.40
C ASN A 191 -7.68 -2.36 0.75
N ASP A 192 -7.39 -3.50 1.35
CA ASP A 192 -6.07 -3.89 1.86
C ASP A 192 -5.02 -4.02 0.74
N ALA A 193 -5.38 -4.59 -0.41
CA ALA A 193 -4.47 -4.67 -1.56
C ALA A 193 -4.20 -3.29 -2.19
N TYR A 194 -5.21 -2.40 -2.20
CA TYR A 194 -5.03 -1.02 -2.63
C TYR A 194 -4.05 -0.27 -1.72
N ALA A 195 -4.21 -0.43 -0.42
CA ALA A 195 -3.31 0.18 0.56
C ALA A 195 -1.88 -0.37 0.42
N ALA A 196 -1.73 -1.69 0.37
CA ALA A 196 -0.42 -2.33 0.24
C ALA A 196 0.27 -1.98 -1.09
N GLY A 197 -0.48 -2.02 -2.21
CA GLY A 197 0.03 -1.63 -3.51
C GLY A 197 0.45 -0.17 -3.56
N PHE A 198 -0.30 0.71 -2.93
CA PHE A 198 0.04 2.13 -2.84
C PHE A 198 1.34 2.35 -2.06
N MET A 199 1.52 1.65 -0.92
CA MET A 199 2.77 1.71 -0.17
C MET A 199 3.95 1.21 -1.00
N GLU A 200 3.81 0.07 -1.68
CA GLU A 200 4.84 -0.49 -2.55
C GLU A 200 5.23 0.47 -3.67
N PHE A 201 4.23 1.08 -4.31
CA PHE A 201 4.44 2.06 -5.37
C PHE A 201 5.21 3.29 -4.90
N LYS A 202 4.87 3.84 -3.73
CA LYS A 202 5.57 4.99 -3.14
C LYS A 202 7.02 4.69 -2.76
N MET A 203 7.33 3.45 -2.40
CA MET A 203 8.71 3.02 -2.11
C MET A 203 9.52 2.76 -3.37
N ASN A 204 8.88 2.46 -4.48
CA ASN A 204 9.55 2.15 -5.75
C ASN A 204 9.50 3.33 -6.73
N THR A 205 10.34 4.33 -6.51
CA THR A 205 10.40 5.58 -7.29
C THR A 205 10.79 5.40 -8.78
N ARG A 206 11.12 4.18 -9.21
CA ARG A 206 11.50 3.90 -10.60
C ARG A 206 10.33 3.44 -11.47
N MET A 207 9.20 3.13 -10.84
CA MET A 207 8.00 2.66 -11.54
C MET A 207 6.95 3.76 -11.57
N ASN A 208 6.38 4.01 -12.74
CA ASN A 208 5.23 4.89 -12.93
C ASN A 208 3.94 4.10 -13.19
N ARG A 209 4.02 2.78 -13.31
CA ARG A 209 2.89 1.87 -13.51
C ARG A 209 3.23 0.51 -12.93
N MET A 210 2.31 -0.07 -12.17
CA MET A 210 2.43 -1.45 -11.71
C MET A 210 1.06 -2.06 -11.42
N TYR A 211 1.00 -3.38 -11.48
CA TYR A 211 -0.09 -4.18 -10.97
C TYR A 211 0.39 -4.93 -9.73
N TYR A 212 -0.13 -4.56 -8.57
CA TYR A 212 0.18 -5.24 -7.32
C TYR A 212 -0.79 -6.40 -7.11
N ILE A 213 -0.27 -7.57 -6.77
CA ILE A 213 -1.05 -8.76 -6.40
C ILE A 213 -0.76 -9.06 -4.94
N SER A 214 -1.79 -9.01 -4.11
CA SER A 214 -1.75 -9.42 -2.70
C SER A 214 -2.07 -10.90 -2.60
N LEU A 215 -1.07 -11.72 -2.31
CA LEU A 215 -1.21 -13.15 -2.04
C LEU A 215 -1.23 -13.35 -0.52
N SER A 216 -2.42 -13.43 0.06
CA SER A 216 -2.67 -13.55 1.50
C SER A 216 -3.77 -14.58 1.76
N GLU A 217 -4.43 -14.54 2.93
CA GLU A 217 -5.61 -15.39 3.22
C GLU A 217 -6.72 -15.21 2.15
N GLY A 218 -6.79 -14.04 1.53
CA GLY A 218 -7.52 -13.78 0.30
C GLY A 218 -6.57 -13.25 -0.77
N VAL A 219 -6.92 -13.44 -2.04
CA VAL A 219 -6.22 -12.86 -3.18
C VAL A 219 -6.94 -11.60 -3.61
N ASP A 220 -6.21 -10.52 -3.75
CA ASP A 220 -6.73 -9.29 -4.33
C ASP A 220 -5.61 -8.55 -5.07
N GLY A 221 -5.89 -7.42 -5.69
CA GLY A 221 -4.88 -6.66 -6.39
C GLY A 221 -5.22 -5.18 -6.52
N ALA A 222 -4.21 -4.42 -6.93
CA ALA A 222 -4.30 -3.00 -7.15
C ALA A 222 -3.56 -2.63 -8.44
N MET A 223 -4.18 -1.81 -9.27
CA MET A 223 -3.54 -1.20 -10.42
C MET A 223 -3.13 0.23 -10.07
N LEU A 224 -1.85 0.55 -10.23
CA LEU A 224 -1.31 1.87 -9.96
C LEU A 224 -0.75 2.46 -11.25
N VAL A 225 -1.15 3.69 -11.55
CA VAL A 225 -0.78 4.42 -12.76
C VAL A 225 -0.57 5.87 -12.42
N ASP A 226 0.59 6.41 -12.78
CA ASP A 226 0.90 7.83 -12.66
C ASP A 226 0.64 8.39 -11.25
N ASP A 227 1.19 7.72 -10.22
CA ASP A 227 1.10 8.03 -8.78
C ASP A 227 -0.29 7.84 -8.12
N GLU A 228 -1.26 7.28 -8.84
CA GLU A 228 -2.61 7.07 -8.33
C GLU A 228 -3.05 5.60 -8.40
N ILE A 229 -3.93 5.21 -7.49
CA ILE A 229 -4.64 3.93 -7.56
C ILE A 229 -5.74 4.05 -8.62
N PHE A 230 -5.67 3.23 -9.66
CA PHE A 230 -6.76 3.12 -10.62
C PHE A 230 -7.91 2.32 -10.00
N THR A 231 -8.94 3.00 -9.55
CA THR A 231 -10.07 2.38 -8.83
C THR A 231 -11.19 1.87 -9.75
N GLY A 232 -11.23 2.34 -11.00
CA GLY A 232 -12.31 1.99 -11.94
C GLY A 232 -13.64 2.66 -11.60
N TYR A 233 -14.70 2.21 -12.30
CA TYR A 233 -16.02 2.85 -12.21
C TYR A 233 -16.71 2.66 -10.85
N ASN A 234 -16.59 1.47 -10.25
CA ASN A 234 -17.22 1.10 -8.97
C ASN A 234 -16.21 0.83 -7.86
N ASN A 235 -15.02 1.41 -7.93
CA ASN A 235 -13.94 1.16 -6.96
C ASN A 235 -13.55 -0.34 -6.83
N ARG A 236 -13.53 -1.06 -7.97
CA ARG A 236 -13.28 -2.52 -8.03
C ARG A 236 -12.20 -2.90 -9.03
N ALA A 237 -11.49 -1.93 -9.63
CA ALA A 237 -10.42 -2.25 -10.56
C ALA A 237 -9.29 -2.95 -9.81
N GLY A 238 -8.77 -4.03 -10.37
CA GLY A 238 -7.68 -4.78 -9.75
C GLY A 238 -8.12 -5.90 -8.81
N SER A 239 -9.41 -6.04 -8.47
CA SER A 239 -9.91 -7.13 -7.61
C SER A 239 -9.86 -8.49 -8.30
N ILE A 240 -8.65 -8.97 -8.54
CA ILE A 240 -8.38 -10.19 -9.31
C ILE A 240 -8.76 -11.47 -8.59
N GLY A 241 -8.89 -11.45 -7.27
CA GLY A 241 -9.36 -12.61 -6.53
C GLY A 241 -10.73 -13.10 -7.03
N TYR A 242 -11.54 -12.20 -7.55
CA TYR A 242 -12.85 -12.54 -8.15
C TYR A 242 -12.78 -12.90 -9.64
N MET A 243 -11.59 -12.96 -10.22
CA MET A 243 -11.43 -13.36 -11.62
C MET A 243 -11.74 -14.84 -11.80
N PRO A 244 -12.71 -15.22 -12.66
CA PRO A 244 -13.00 -16.62 -12.94
C PRO A 244 -11.87 -17.22 -13.76
N ILE A 245 -11.31 -18.34 -13.31
CA ILE A 245 -10.27 -19.08 -14.02
C ILE A 245 -10.67 -20.55 -14.21
N PRO A 246 -10.17 -21.21 -15.26
CA PRO A 246 -10.18 -22.66 -15.37
C PRO A 246 -9.07 -23.23 -14.48
N GLY A 247 -9.30 -23.25 -13.15
CA GLY A 247 -8.27 -23.65 -12.19
C GLY A 247 -7.88 -25.12 -12.33
N ILE A 248 -6.60 -25.39 -12.24
CA ILE A 248 -6.03 -26.74 -12.21
C ILE A 248 -6.17 -27.29 -10.81
N VAL A 249 -6.61 -28.57 -10.69
CA VAL A 249 -6.67 -29.31 -9.45
C VAL A 249 -6.04 -30.68 -9.64
N ASP A 250 -5.27 -31.14 -8.66
CA ASP A 250 -4.72 -32.48 -8.60
C ASP A 250 -5.41 -33.25 -7.46
N ASP A 251 -6.20 -34.26 -7.81
CA ASP A 251 -6.91 -35.12 -6.87
C ASP A 251 -6.11 -36.40 -6.47
N GLY A 252 -4.84 -36.44 -6.89
CA GLY A 252 -3.94 -37.57 -6.68
C GLY A 252 -4.11 -38.71 -7.70
N VAL A 253 -5.09 -38.63 -8.60
CA VAL A 253 -5.35 -39.59 -9.68
C VAL A 253 -5.13 -38.92 -11.04
N SER A 254 -5.54 -37.68 -11.18
CA SER A 254 -5.40 -36.94 -12.43
C SER A 254 -5.32 -35.42 -12.20
N HIS A 255 -4.61 -34.71 -13.07
CA HIS A 255 -4.76 -33.29 -13.26
C HIS A 255 -6.09 -33.02 -13.96
N SER A 256 -6.98 -32.29 -13.31
CA SER A 256 -8.30 -31.94 -13.84
C SER A 256 -8.51 -30.43 -13.79
N ILE A 257 -9.47 -29.92 -14.56
CA ILE A 257 -9.82 -28.51 -14.59
C ILE A 257 -11.14 -28.31 -13.83
N ARG A 258 -11.10 -27.43 -12.81
CA ARG A 258 -12.28 -26.97 -12.07
C ARG A 258 -12.50 -25.48 -12.31
N ARG A 259 -13.73 -25.08 -12.59
CA ARG A 259 -14.08 -23.65 -12.66
C ARG A 259 -14.15 -23.07 -11.23
N GLY A 260 -13.54 -21.94 -11.03
CA GLY A 260 -13.54 -21.22 -9.77
C GLY A 260 -13.00 -19.82 -9.92
N LEU A 261 -12.81 -19.12 -8.84
CA LEU A 261 -12.20 -17.82 -8.78
C LEU A 261 -10.70 -17.95 -8.51
N LEU A 262 -9.89 -16.99 -8.88
CA LEU A 262 -8.46 -17.02 -8.59
C LEU A 262 -8.18 -17.18 -7.08
N ASP A 263 -9.01 -16.57 -6.23
CA ASP A 263 -8.94 -16.72 -4.77
C ASP A 263 -9.09 -18.17 -4.29
N ASP A 264 -9.94 -18.96 -4.97
CA ASP A 264 -10.16 -20.38 -4.64
C ASP A 264 -8.92 -21.26 -4.87
N PHE A 265 -7.96 -20.79 -5.68
CA PHE A 265 -6.77 -21.55 -6.07
C PHE A 265 -5.45 -20.95 -5.61
N CYS A 266 -5.42 -19.62 -5.34
CA CYS A 266 -4.18 -18.89 -5.08
C CYS A 266 -4.16 -18.14 -3.74
N SER A 267 -5.16 -18.33 -2.86
CA SER A 267 -5.08 -17.83 -1.48
C SER A 267 -4.12 -18.69 -0.65
N THR A 268 -3.51 -18.12 0.40
CA THR A 268 -2.62 -18.89 1.29
C THR A 268 -3.34 -20.00 2.03
N ARG A 269 -4.67 -19.92 2.16
CA ARG A 269 -5.52 -20.98 2.74
C ARG A 269 -5.38 -22.31 1.99
N VAL A 270 -5.23 -22.24 0.66
CA VAL A 270 -5.03 -23.44 -0.18
C VAL A 270 -3.77 -24.21 0.23
N LEU A 271 -2.75 -23.50 0.72
CA LEU A 271 -1.49 -24.09 1.15
C LEU A 271 -1.55 -24.58 2.61
N THR A 272 -2.23 -23.86 3.48
CA THR A 272 -2.15 -24.07 4.94
C THR A 272 -3.29 -24.94 5.51
N GLU A 273 -4.52 -24.78 5.02
CA GLU A 273 -5.69 -25.50 5.56
C GLU A 273 -5.60 -27.03 5.40
N PRO A 274 -5.13 -27.60 4.26
CA PRO A 274 -5.07 -29.05 4.10
C PRO A 274 -4.18 -29.76 5.14
N PHE A 275 -3.18 -29.03 5.67
CA PHE A 275 -2.23 -29.55 6.65
C PHE A 275 -2.47 -29.02 8.06
N ASN A 276 -3.37 -28.06 8.24
CA ASN A 276 -3.57 -27.29 9.47
C ASN A 276 -2.25 -26.69 9.98
N GLU A 277 -1.52 -26.04 9.09
CA GLU A 277 -0.18 -25.48 9.32
C GLU A 277 -0.14 -23.96 9.10
N THR A 278 0.96 -23.36 9.56
CA THR A 278 1.32 -21.97 9.18
C THR A 278 2.10 -21.96 7.87
N LEU A 279 2.19 -20.80 7.21
CA LEU A 279 3.02 -20.63 6.01
C LEU A 279 4.48 -21.00 6.25
N ASP A 280 5.06 -20.61 7.40
CA ASP A 280 6.44 -20.96 7.75
C ASP A 280 6.64 -22.49 7.81
N SER A 281 5.69 -23.19 8.41
CA SER A 281 5.72 -24.66 8.48
C SER A 281 5.59 -25.26 7.09
N PHE A 282 4.64 -24.80 6.28
CA PHE A 282 4.44 -25.28 4.91
C PHE A 282 5.73 -25.17 4.09
N PHE A 283 6.37 -23.99 4.06
CA PHE A 283 7.60 -23.78 3.30
C PHE A 283 8.79 -24.55 3.87
N LEU A 284 8.82 -24.79 5.19
CA LEU A 284 9.82 -25.68 5.78
C LEU A 284 9.68 -27.13 5.26
N GLN A 285 8.46 -27.66 5.17
CA GLN A 285 8.20 -29.01 4.64
C GLN A 285 8.46 -29.06 3.11
N LEU A 286 8.07 -28.02 2.40
CA LEU A 286 8.34 -27.89 0.96
C LEU A 286 9.85 -27.96 0.66
N ARG A 287 10.70 -27.26 1.43
CA ARG A 287 12.17 -27.32 1.31
C ARG A 287 12.74 -28.68 1.70
N ARG A 288 12.03 -29.47 2.50
CA ARG A 288 12.37 -30.87 2.82
C ARG A 288 11.94 -31.86 1.73
N SER A 289 11.36 -31.36 0.65
CA SER A 289 10.86 -32.16 -0.48
C SER A 289 9.74 -33.15 -0.09
N GLU A 290 8.89 -32.75 0.85
CA GLU A 290 7.68 -33.52 1.18
C GLU A 290 6.71 -33.53 -0.02
N GLU A 291 6.42 -34.74 -0.52
CA GLU A 291 5.71 -34.93 -1.79
C GLU A 291 4.34 -34.23 -1.83
N ALA A 292 3.58 -34.28 -0.72
CA ALA A 292 2.26 -33.66 -0.64
C ALA A 292 2.33 -32.14 -0.73
N HIS A 293 3.34 -31.51 -0.10
CA HIS A 293 3.56 -30.07 -0.16
C HIS A 293 4.00 -29.64 -1.55
N GLN A 294 4.89 -30.41 -2.20
CA GLN A 294 5.32 -30.14 -3.57
C GLN A 294 4.17 -30.19 -4.57
N LYS A 295 3.28 -31.17 -4.45
CA LYS A 295 2.10 -31.29 -5.33
C LYS A 295 1.19 -30.07 -5.21
N ILE A 296 0.82 -29.68 -3.98
CA ILE A 296 -0.03 -28.52 -3.76
C ILE A 296 0.65 -27.24 -4.27
N TRP A 297 1.94 -27.08 -3.99
CA TRP A 297 2.70 -25.92 -4.42
C TRP A 297 2.80 -25.80 -5.95
N ASN A 298 3.04 -26.89 -6.66
CA ASN A 298 3.10 -26.88 -8.13
C ASN A 298 1.75 -26.47 -8.74
N VAL A 299 0.65 -27.04 -8.24
CA VAL A 299 -0.71 -26.67 -8.66
C VAL A 299 -1.02 -25.20 -8.33
N PHE A 300 -0.57 -24.70 -7.18
CA PHE A 300 -0.69 -23.29 -6.82
C PHE A 300 0.03 -22.39 -7.83
N LEU A 301 1.28 -22.70 -8.17
CA LEU A 301 2.07 -21.93 -9.13
C LEU A 301 1.46 -21.94 -10.54
N GLU A 302 0.95 -23.07 -11.01
CA GLU A 302 0.27 -23.19 -12.29
C GLU A 302 -0.99 -22.29 -12.35
N ASN A 303 -1.81 -22.30 -11.30
CA ASN A 303 -2.99 -21.44 -11.21
C ASN A 303 -2.62 -19.95 -11.12
N LEU A 304 -1.58 -19.62 -10.37
CA LEU A 304 -1.07 -18.26 -10.29
C LEU A 304 -0.55 -17.77 -11.64
N ALA A 305 0.17 -18.63 -12.37
CA ALA A 305 0.66 -18.32 -13.73
C ALA A 305 -0.49 -18.05 -14.71
N ILE A 306 -1.58 -18.82 -14.66
CA ILE A 306 -2.80 -18.55 -15.44
C ILE A 306 -3.35 -17.15 -15.11
N GLY A 307 -3.45 -16.82 -13.82
CA GLY A 307 -3.93 -15.52 -13.36
C GLY A 307 -3.04 -14.38 -13.86
N ILE A 308 -1.73 -14.49 -13.67
CA ILE A 308 -0.73 -13.49 -14.11
C ILE A 308 -0.77 -13.31 -15.63
N SER A 309 -0.79 -14.40 -16.40
CA SER A 309 -0.82 -14.34 -17.87
C SER A 309 -2.10 -13.71 -18.38
N THR A 310 -3.24 -13.93 -17.69
CA THR A 310 -4.51 -13.27 -18.01
C THR A 310 -4.43 -11.76 -17.78
N ILE A 311 -3.89 -11.32 -16.63
CA ILE A 311 -3.69 -9.90 -16.33
C ILE A 311 -2.76 -9.28 -17.36
N ARG A 312 -1.64 -9.95 -17.66
CA ARG A 312 -0.64 -9.49 -18.60
C ARG A 312 -1.21 -9.29 -20.01
N SER A 313 -2.16 -10.12 -20.43
CA SER A 313 -2.86 -9.98 -21.71
C SER A 313 -3.78 -8.75 -21.80
N ILE A 314 -4.19 -8.20 -20.63
CA ILE A 314 -5.10 -7.04 -20.55
C ILE A 314 -4.32 -5.75 -20.32
N VAL A 315 -3.30 -5.80 -19.41
CA VAL A 315 -2.49 -4.65 -19.03
C VAL A 315 -1.01 -5.00 -19.16
N ASP A 316 -0.32 -4.30 -20.04
CA ASP A 316 1.12 -4.49 -20.30
C ASP A 316 1.96 -3.63 -19.35
N ILE A 317 1.98 -4.00 -18.06
CA ILE A 317 2.74 -3.32 -16.99
C ILE A 317 3.40 -4.33 -16.07
N ALA A 318 4.39 -3.89 -15.28
CA ALA A 318 5.04 -4.75 -14.30
C ALA A 318 4.05 -5.29 -13.27
N ILE A 319 4.23 -6.54 -12.86
CA ILE A 319 3.44 -7.22 -11.83
C ILE A 319 4.30 -7.35 -10.58
N VAL A 320 3.78 -6.92 -9.44
CA VAL A 320 4.46 -6.99 -8.16
C VAL A 320 3.71 -7.93 -7.24
N LEU A 321 4.36 -9.02 -6.82
CA LEU A 321 3.80 -10.02 -5.92
C LEU A 321 4.09 -9.65 -4.47
N GLY A 322 3.06 -9.45 -3.69
CA GLY A 322 3.15 -9.12 -2.27
C GLY A 322 2.19 -9.94 -1.42
N GLY A 323 1.71 -9.34 -0.33
CA GLY A 323 0.93 -10.04 0.67
C GLY A 323 1.80 -10.91 1.59
N THR A 324 1.17 -11.76 2.39
CA THR A 324 1.88 -12.64 3.35
C THR A 324 2.72 -13.71 2.68
N LEU A 325 2.39 -14.07 1.44
CA LEU A 325 3.15 -15.02 0.64
C LEU A 325 4.36 -14.40 -0.07
N GLY A 326 4.33 -13.07 -0.31
CA GLY A 326 5.37 -12.36 -1.06
C GLY A 326 6.81 -12.74 -0.70
N PRO A 327 7.20 -12.74 0.60
CA PRO A 327 8.57 -13.09 1.02
C PRO A 327 9.04 -14.49 0.63
N TYR A 328 8.12 -15.42 0.37
CA TYR A 328 8.46 -16.80 -0.02
C TYR A 328 8.59 -16.97 -1.54
N MET A 329 8.06 -16.01 -2.32
CA MET A 329 7.99 -16.13 -3.78
C MET A 329 9.35 -15.97 -4.48
N ASP A 330 10.31 -15.32 -3.84
CA ASP A 330 11.63 -15.03 -4.43
C ASP A 330 12.36 -16.32 -4.87
N GLU A 331 12.29 -17.39 -4.07
CA GLU A 331 12.90 -18.69 -4.37
C GLU A 331 12.25 -19.40 -5.56
N TYR A 332 11.03 -19.02 -5.96
CA TYR A 332 10.22 -19.70 -7.00
C TYR A 332 9.93 -18.81 -8.20
N LEU A 333 10.55 -17.63 -8.26
CA LEU A 333 10.28 -16.66 -9.30
C LEU A 333 10.60 -17.17 -10.70
N ASP A 334 11.75 -17.84 -10.86
CA ASP A 334 12.15 -18.42 -12.14
C ASP A 334 11.16 -19.49 -12.62
N THR A 335 10.73 -20.38 -11.72
CA THR A 335 9.72 -21.41 -12.02
C THR A 335 8.37 -20.77 -12.42
N LEU A 336 7.97 -19.70 -11.72
CA LEU A 336 6.72 -18.98 -12.02
C LEU A 336 6.81 -18.30 -13.40
N LEU A 337 7.95 -17.71 -13.74
CA LEU A 337 8.19 -17.10 -15.06
C LEU A 337 8.10 -18.14 -16.17
N GLU A 338 8.74 -19.31 -16.01
CA GLU A 338 8.65 -20.42 -16.99
C GLU A 338 7.19 -20.87 -17.19
N LEU A 339 6.41 -20.97 -16.10
CA LEU A 339 4.99 -21.31 -16.19
C LEU A 339 4.19 -20.23 -16.90
N CYS A 340 4.47 -18.96 -16.64
CA CYS A 340 3.80 -17.84 -17.32
C CYS A 340 4.12 -17.83 -18.83
N GLU A 341 5.35 -18.14 -19.23
CA GLU A 341 5.74 -18.29 -20.64
C GLU A 341 4.98 -19.43 -21.34
N HIS A 342 4.69 -20.50 -20.62
CA HIS A 342 3.89 -21.61 -21.16
C HIS A 342 2.47 -21.17 -21.53
N PHE A 343 1.87 -20.27 -20.77
CA PHE A 343 0.52 -19.75 -20.99
C PHE A 343 0.47 -18.50 -21.89
N ASN A 344 1.60 -17.85 -22.11
CA ASN A 344 1.69 -16.64 -22.93
C ASN A 344 2.48 -16.91 -24.21
N PRO A 345 1.86 -16.78 -25.42
CA PRO A 345 2.56 -17.00 -26.69
C PRO A 345 3.55 -15.88 -27.03
N ILE A 346 3.56 -14.78 -26.28
CA ILE A 346 4.46 -13.65 -26.51
C ILE A 346 5.68 -13.84 -25.60
N HIS A 347 6.86 -14.01 -26.19
CA HIS A 347 8.10 -14.08 -25.44
C HIS A 347 8.44 -12.72 -24.83
N GLU A 348 8.59 -12.70 -23.52
CA GLU A 348 9.03 -11.53 -22.78
C GLU A 348 10.57 -11.44 -22.79
N THR A 349 11.07 -10.25 -23.02
CA THR A 349 12.53 -10.01 -23.05
C THR A 349 13.08 -9.54 -21.71
N THR A 350 12.23 -9.24 -20.75
CA THR A 350 12.59 -8.71 -19.44
C THR A 350 11.72 -9.32 -18.34
N ASN A 351 12.27 -9.44 -17.14
CA ASN A 351 11.50 -9.83 -15.96
C ASN A 351 10.44 -8.76 -15.64
N TYR A 352 9.19 -9.10 -15.83
CA TYR A 352 8.06 -8.22 -15.54
C TYR A 352 7.37 -8.59 -14.21
N ILE A 353 7.74 -9.70 -13.57
CA ILE A 353 7.28 -10.11 -12.26
C ILE A 353 8.35 -9.74 -11.23
N LEU A 354 7.95 -9.01 -10.23
CA LEU A 354 8.81 -8.53 -9.15
C LEU A 354 8.22 -8.95 -7.81
N ILE A 355 9.07 -9.10 -6.81
CA ILE A 355 8.62 -9.32 -5.43
C ILE A 355 8.51 -7.98 -4.72
N ALA A 356 7.42 -7.81 -3.95
CA ALA A 356 7.19 -6.61 -3.17
C ALA A 356 8.29 -6.41 -2.13
N TYR A 357 8.76 -5.18 -2.04
CA TYR A 357 9.77 -4.77 -1.06
C TYR A 357 9.17 -4.61 0.35
N CYS A 358 7.91 -4.16 0.42
CA CYS A 358 7.21 -3.88 1.67
C CYS A 358 6.66 -5.17 2.28
N GLY A 359 7.10 -5.50 3.50
CA GLY A 359 6.66 -6.69 4.22
C GLY A 359 5.26 -6.58 4.81
N GLY A 360 4.94 -7.42 5.78
CA GLY A 360 3.60 -7.62 6.34
C GLY A 360 2.88 -6.41 6.96
N ASN A 361 3.49 -5.22 6.98
CA ASN A 361 2.83 -3.98 7.42
C ASN A 361 2.34 -3.11 6.24
N ALA A 362 2.55 -3.54 5.00
CA ALA A 362 2.31 -2.71 3.82
C ALA A 362 0.88 -2.15 3.75
N SER A 363 -0.12 -2.98 4.02
CA SER A 363 -1.53 -2.59 4.02
C SER A 363 -1.83 -1.53 5.08
N ALA A 364 -1.38 -1.73 6.33
CA ALA A 364 -1.59 -0.75 7.39
C ALA A 364 -0.87 0.57 7.08
N VAL A 365 0.40 0.52 6.64
CA VAL A 365 1.17 1.73 6.28
C VAL A 365 0.50 2.47 5.12
N GLY A 366 0.11 1.75 4.06
CA GLY A 366 -0.56 2.33 2.91
C GLY A 366 -1.87 3.02 3.24
N ALA A 367 -2.65 2.45 4.19
CA ALA A 367 -3.85 3.10 4.69
C ALA A 367 -3.54 4.43 5.40
N ALA A 368 -2.48 4.48 6.21
CA ALA A 368 -2.02 5.73 6.86
C ALA A 368 -1.54 6.77 5.84
N LEU A 369 -0.84 6.34 4.79
CA LEU A 369 -0.30 7.22 3.76
C LEU A 369 -1.37 8.02 2.99
N ARG A 370 -2.63 7.59 3.01
CA ARG A 370 -3.75 8.40 2.48
C ARG A 370 -3.79 9.78 3.13
N PHE A 371 -3.68 9.85 4.45
CA PHE A 371 -3.69 11.10 5.19
C PHE A 371 -2.39 11.88 5.04
N VAL A 372 -1.26 11.18 4.97
CA VAL A 372 0.04 11.82 4.72
C VAL A 372 0.06 12.51 3.36
N ASN A 373 -0.38 11.82 2.29
CA ASN A 373 -0.41 12.41 0.95
C ASN A 373 -1.36 13.59 0.86
N GLN A 374 -2.56 13.46 1.45
CA GLN A 374 -3.51 14.57 1.49
C GLN A 374 -2.95 15.79 2.23
N PHE A 375 -2.17 15.58 3.29
CA PHE A 375 -1.54 16.66 4.06
C PHE A 375 -0.39 17.32 3.30
N LEU A 376 0.41 16.56 2.59
CA LEU A 376 1.54 17.05 1.82
C LEU A 376 1.11 17.72 0.50
N ASP A 377 -0.11 17.41 0.03
CA ASP A 377 -0.72 17.97 -1.17
C ASP A 377 0.14 17.73 -2.44
N PHE A 378 0.71 16.49 -2.56
CA PHE A 378 1.44 16.05 -3.76
C PHE A 378 1.36 14.54 -3.98
#